data_95ac8a04788b862b46fb4e5a8e330343
#
_entry.id   95ac8a04788b862b46fb4e5a8e330343
#
_cell.length_a   1.000
_cell.length_b   1.000
_cell.length_c   1.000
_cell.angle_alpha   90.00
_cell.angle_beta   90.00
_cell.angle_gamma   90.00
#
_symmetry.space_group_name_H-M   'P 1'
#
loop_
_entity.id
_entity.type
_entity.pdbx_description
1 polymer ?
#
loop_
_entity_poly.entity_id
_entity_poly.type
_entity_poly.pdbx_seq_one_letter_code
_entity_poly.pdbx_strand_id
1 'polypeptide(L)'
;MDKNTVGHIFDIQHFSIHDGPGIRCTVFLKGCNLRCLWCHNPESLLTRPLELSFVPSLCIGCGYCFKVCPSQCHRMDDGEHKLDLSKCVFCGQCAKECYSKALTTVGRNATAEEVIEEVMRDEMFYETSGGGITLSGGEPMLQREFLKTVLAMSKERGIHTALETNAVYNFALLDGVKENVDLFLVDFKATDPDAHKRLTGADNTLVLENLKKLHDEGLNVLIRCPIVLGQNDTQEHFKKIAELTCEYSNFMGAELLPYHRLGVSKINRFGLTDDVPHAEFDIPTRETEQHWIDTVRGFGGRLVNEDVI
;
A
#
# COMPACT_ATOMS: atom_id res chain seq x y z
N MET A 1 11.78 -17.62 16.08
CA MET A 1 11.67 -17.14 14.68
C MET A 1 13.06 -16.75 14.19
N ASP A 2 13.32 -16.89 12.89
CA ASP A 2 14.63 -16.48 12.36
C ASP A 2 14.59 -14.97 12.05
N LYS A 3 15.25 -14.18 12.91
CA LYS A 3 15.34 -12.73 12.77
C LYS A 3 16.06 -12.27 11.49
N ASN A 4 16.80 -13.19 10.84
CA ASN A 4 17.44 -12.97 9.55
C ASN A 4 16.51 -13.23 8.35
N THR A 5 15.23 -13.57 8.59
CA THR A 5 14.25 -13.68 7.50
C THR A 5 14.24 -12.40 6.68
N VAL A 6 14.47 -12.53 5.37
CA VAL A 6 14.59 -11.40 4.44
C VAL A 6 13.27 -11.13 3.77
N GLY A 7 12.88 -9.85 3.72
CA GLY A 7 11.79 -9.34 2.91
C GLY A 7 12.23 -8.26 1.94
N HIS A 8 11.35 -7.97 0.99
CA HIS A 8 11.51 -6.88 0.04
C HIS A 8 10.59 -5.74 0.47
N ILE A 9 11.17 -4.62 0.87
CA ILE A 9 10.44 -3.42 1.26
C ILE A 9 10.78 -2.29 0.29
N PHE A 10 9.87 -1.33 0.11
CA PHE A 10 10.20 -0.16 -0.70
C PHE A 10 10.33 1.11 0.14
N ASP A 11 9.70 1.16 1.30
CA ASP A 11 9.80 2.31 2.20
C ASP A 11 9.52 1.90 3.65
N ILE A 12 10.01 2.71 4.59
CA ILE A 12 9.61 2.74 6.00
C ILE A 12 9.27 4.19 6.33
N GLN A 13 7.98 4.48 6.47
CA GLN A 13 7.49 5.81 6.75
C GLN A 13 7.30 5.99 8.25
N HIS A 14 8.09 6.90 8.83
CA HIS A 14 7.96 7.34 10.21
C HIS A 14 6.82 8.36 10.34
N PHE A 15 6.24 8.48 11.54
CA PHE A 15 5.20 9.46 11.87
C PHE A 15 3.95 9.40 10.99
N SER A 16 3.54 8.21 10.56
CA SER A 16 2.26 8.05 9.87
C SER A 16 1.09 8.22 10.86
N ILE A 17 0.10 9.04 10.46
CA ILE A 17 -1.11 9.32 11.25
C ILE A 17 -2.39 8.83 10.55
N HIS A 18 -2.27 8.19 9.38
CA HIS A 18 -3.38 7.71 8.58
C HIS A 18 -3.39 6.18 8.38
N ASP A 19 -2.46 5.46 9.00
CA ASP A 19 -2.30 4.02 8.81
C ASP A 19 -2.70 3.22 10.07
N GLY A 20 -3.76 3.68 10.74
CA GLY A 20 -4.29 3.12 11.97
C GLY A 20 -4.21 4.10 13.14
N PRO A 21 -4.59 3.68 14.37
CA PRO A 21 -4.65 4.56 15.53
C PRO A 21 -3.27 5.02 16.01
N GLY A 22 -3.20 6.25 16.49
CA GLY A 22 -1.99 6.86 17.05
C GLY A 22 -0.92 7.18 16.00
N ILE A 23 0.29 7.52 16.47
CA ILE A 23 1.45 7.75 15.59
C ILE A 23 2.09 6.40 15.27
N ARG A 24 2.32 6.11 14.00
CA ARG A 24 2.78 4.81 13.55
C ARG A 24 4.04 4.90 12.69
N CYS A 25 4.75 3.79 12.64
CA CYS A 25 5.74 3.55 11.61
C CYS A 25 5.14 2.56 10.60
N THR A 26 5.03 2.95 9.33
CA THR A 26 4.46 2.10 8.29
C THR A 26 5.55 1.50 7.43
N VAL A 27 5.63 0.17 7.41
CA VAL A 27 6.57 -0.60 6.59
C VAL A 27 5.86 -1.05 5.33
N PHE A 28 6.32 -0.57 4.18
CA PHE A 28 5.73 -0.86 2.89
C PHE A 28 6.46 -2.00 2.18
N LEU A 29 5.79 -3.15 2.06
CA LEU A 29 6.31 -4.34 1.40
C LEU A 29 6.07 -4.30 -0.11
N LYS A 30 6.94 -4.97 -0.87
CA LYS A 30 6.83 -5.13 -2.31
C LYS A 30 6.08 -6.41 -2.69
N GLY A 31 5.46 -6.38 -3.87
CA GLY A 31 4.59 -7.41 -4.40
C GLY A 31 3.12 -7.10 -4.12
N CYS A 32 2.29 -7.13 -5.16
CA CYS A 32 0.84 -7.04 -5.04
C CYS A 32 0.18 -7.99 -6.04
N ASN A 33 -0.89 -8.66 -5.62
CA ASN A 33 -1.70 -9.53 -6.47
C ASN A 33 -2.83 -8.78 -7.18
N LEU A 34 -3.06 -7.50 -6.85
CA LEU A 34 -3.99 -6.61 -7.54
C LEU A 34 -3.29 -5.67 -8.51
N ARG A 35 -4.08 -5.09 -9.42
CA ARG A 35 -3.66 -4.08 -10.41
C ARG A 35 -4.70 -2.97 -10.43
N CYS A 36 -4.82 -2.27 -9.28
CA CYS A 36 -5.80 -1.19 -9.12
C CYS A 36 -5.48 -0.03 -10.08
N LEU A 37 -6.48 0.46 -10.81
CA LEU A 37 -6.34 1.56 -11.76
C LEU A 37 -5.88 2.86 -11.11
N TRP A 38 -6.09 3.03 -9.81
CA TRP A 38 -5.68 4.20 -9.01
C TRP A 38 -4.53 3.91 -8.05
N CYS A 39 -3.70 2.90 -8.31
CA CYS A 39 -2.66 2.48 -7.38
C CYS A 39 -1.78 3.66 -6.94
N HIS A 40 -1.68 3.90 -5.64
CA HIS A 40 -0.84 4.96 -5.06
C HIS A 40 0.62 4.52 -4.87
N ASN A 41 0.87 3.20 -4.85
CA ASN A 41 2.18 2.61 -4.63
C ASN A 41 2.59 1.69 -5.78
N PRO A 42 2.67 2.18 -7.04
CA PRO A 42 3.02 1.35 -8.19
C PRO A 42 4.42 0.73 -8.07
N GLU A 43 5.32 1.32 -7.29
CA GLU A 43 6.63 0.77 -6.92
C GLU A 43 6.55 -0.55 -6.14
N SER A 44 5.41 -0.84 -5.54
CA SER A 44 5.17 -2.09 -4.81
C SER A 44 4.67 -3.23 -5.69
N LEU A 45 4.22 -2.98 -6.92
CA LEU A 45 3.49 -3.97 -7.72
C LEU A 45 4.30 -5.20 -8.08
N LEU A 46 5.62 -5.05 -8.22
CA LEU A 46 6.54 -6.13 -8.56
C LEU A 46 7.28 -6.63 -7.32
N THR A 47 7.52 -7.94 -7.29
CA THR A 47 8.19 -8.61 -6.15
C THR A 47 9.71 -8.44 -6.13
N ARG A 48 10.32 -7.91 -7.19
CA ARG A 48 11.77 -7.67 -7.20
C ARG A 48 12.16 -6.64 -6.13
N PRO A 49 13.32 -6.79 -5.49
CA PRO A 49 13.69 -5.97 -4.34
C PRO A 49 13.95 -4.50 -4.68
N LEU A 50 14.31 -4.20 -5.93
CA LEU A 50 14.76 -2.87 -6.34
C LEU A 50 14.08 -2.43 -7.63
N GLU A 51 13.53 -1.22 -7.63
CA GLU A 51 13.06 -0.50 -8.81
C GLU A 51 13.99 0.65 -9.16
N LEU A 52 14.06 0.98 -10.43
CA LEU A 52 14.79 2.16 -10.91
C LEU A 52 13.77 3.24 -11.28
N SER A 53 13.87 4.39 -10.63
CA SER A 53 13.09 5.58 -10.93
C SER A 53 13.92 6.51 -11.81
N PHE A 54 13.35 6.98 -12.94
CA PHE A 54 13.98 7.95 -13.82
C PHE A 54 13.08 9.17 -14.00
N VAL A 55 13.64 10.35 -13.73
CA VAL A 55 12.99 11.66 -13.93
C VAL A 55 13.78 12.43 -14.98
N PRO A 56 13.36 12.39 -16.28
CA PRO A 56 14.11 12.98 -17.39
C PRO A 56 14.43 14.47 -17.20
N SER A 57 13.49 15.24 -16.64
CA SER A 57 13.65 16.69 -16.42
C SER A 57 14.78 17.08 -15.46
N LEU A 58 15.24 16.13 -14.62
CA LEU A 58 16.37 16.33 -13.73
C LEU A 58 17.71 15.91 -14.35
N CYS A 59 17.70 15.31 -15.55
CA CYS A 59 18.92 14.80 -16.17
C CYS A 59 19.79 15.95 -16.71
N ILE A 60 21.03 16.02 -16.24
CA ILE A 60 22.03 17.02 -16.67
C ILE A 60 22.94 16.52 -17.81
N GLY A 61 22.70 15.34 -18.37
CA GLY A 61 23.46 14.79 -19.48
C GLY A 61 24.91 14.41 -19.15
N CYS A 62 25.29 14.16 -17.90
CA CYS A 62 26.68 13.90 -17.49
C CYS A 62 27.28 12.59 -18.04
N GLY A 63 26.47 11.66 -18.55
CA GLY A 63 26.91 10.42 -19.21
C GLY A 63 27.40 9.31 -18.26
N TYR A 64 27.37 9.48 -16.96
CA TYR A 64 27.81 8.46 -15.99
C TYR A 64 27.07 7.13 -16.17
N CYS A 65 25.73 7.17 -16.25
CA CYS A 65 24.89 5.98 -16.37
C CYS A 65 25.18 5.15 -17.62
N PHE A 66 25.62 5.78 -18.73
CA PHE A 66 26.03 5.07 -19.95
C PHE A 66 27.31 4.26 -19.76
N LYS A 67 28.22 4.74 -18.92
CA LYS A 67 29.51 4.10 -18.68
C LYS A 67 29.40 2.89 -17.75
N VAL A 68 28.49 2.95 -16.78
CA VAL A 68 28.40 1.95 -15.70
C VAL A 68 27.32 0.89 -15.92
N CYS A 69 26.43 1.09 -16.90
CA CYS A 69 25.33 0.15 -17.14
C CYS A 69 25.82 -1.13 -17.82
N PRO A 70 25.76 -2.30 -17.15
CA PRO A 70 26.22 -3.56 -17.73
C PRO A 70 25.34 -4.04 -18.88
N SER A 71 24.06 -3.61 -18.90
CA SER A 71 23.06 -4.02 -19.90
C SER A 71 22.81 -2.94 -20.96
N GLN A 72 23.58 -1.84 -20.94
CA GLN A 72 23.48 -0.75 -21.93
C GLN A 72 22.05 -0.22 -22.11
N CYS A 73 21.32 -0.04 -21.02
CA CYS A 73 19.91 0.38 -21.00
C CYS A 73 19.71 1.86 -21.36
N HIS A 74 20.79 2.66 -21.36
CA HIS A 74 20.72 4.11 -21.56
C HIS A 74 21.12 4.48 -22.98
N ARG A 75 20.36 5.37 -23.62
CA ARG A 75 20.66 5.95 -24.95
C ARG A 75 20.33 7.43 -25.01
N MET A 76 20.93 8.13 -25.94
CA MET A 76 20.55 9.49 -26.28
C MET A 76 19.79 9.46 -27.60
N ASP A 77 18.56 9.96 -27.61
CA ASP A 77 17.74 10.13 -28.81
C ASP A 77 17.36 11.61 -28.90
N ASP A 78 17.74 12.27 -29.99
CA ASP A 78 17.49 13.70 -30.27
C ASP A 78 17.86 14.64 -29.09
N GLY A 79 18.95 14.31 -28.39
CA GLY A 79 19.44 15.11 -27.26
C GLY A 79 18.74 14.79 -25.93
N GLU A 80 17.79 13.90 -25.91
CA GLU A 80 17.09 13.42 -24.71
C GLU A 80 17.64 12.08 -24.23
N HIS A 81 17.83 11.95 -22.93
CA HIS A 81 18.20 10.69 -22.32
C HIS A 81 16.96 9.77 -22.25
N LYS A 82 17.06 8.61 -22.87
CA LYS A 82 16.05 7.53 -22.82
C LYS A 82 16.60 6.33 -22.05
N LEU A 83 15.71 5.66 -21.30
CA LEU A 83 16.02 4.48 -20.52
C LEU A 83 15.15 3.30 -21.00
N ASP A 84 15.80 2.24 -21.47
CA ASP A 84 15.15 0.99 -21.89
C ASP A 84 15.14 0.01 -20.71
N LEU A 85 14.03 -0.01 -19.96
CA LEU A 85 13.87 -0.88 -18.80
C LEU A 85 13.71 -2.36 -19.17
N SER A 86 13.34 -2.70 -20.42
CA SER A 86 13.20 -4.09 -20.86
C SER A 86 14.51 -4.88 -20.80
N LYS A 87 15.65 -4.18 -20.88
CA LYS A 87 17.00 -4.75 -20.77
C LYS A 87 17.60 -4.62 -19.37
N CYS A 88 16.93 -3.88 -18.48
CA CYS A 88 17.48 -3.53 -17.18
C CYS A 88 17.52 -4.76 -16.24
N VAL A 89 18.65 -4.99 -15.62
CA VAL A 89 18.83 -6.02 -14.57
C VAL A 89 18.65 -5.45 -13.16
N PHE A 90 18.20 -4.22 -13.04
CA PHE A 90 17.89 -3.52 -11.78
C PHE A 90 19.04 -3.55 -10.76
N CYS A 91 20.30 -3.49 -11.21
CA CYS A 91 21.49 -3.50 -10.34
C CYS A 91 21.73 -2.17 -9.60
N GLY A 92 21.05 -1.09 -9.96
CA GLY A 92 21.14 0.23 -9.32
C GLY A 92 22.44 1.00 -9.56
N GLN A 93 23.41 0.46 -10.33
CA GLN A 93 24.73 1.11 -10.54
C GLN A 93 24.62 2.54 -11.10
N CYS A 94 23.69 2.76 -12.05
CA CYS A 94 23.48 4.07 -12.68
C CYS A 94 22.93 5.13 -11.72
N ALA A 95 22.24 4.71 -10.66
CA ALA A 95 21.65 5.60 -9.66
C ALA A 95 22.63 5.99 -8.54
N LYS A 96 23.66 5.16 -8.25
CA LYS A 96 24.57 5.37 -7.13
C LYS A 96 25.22 6.77 -7.14
N GLU A 97 25.69 7.22 -8.29
CA GLU A 97 26.37 8.50 -8.46
C GLU A 97 25.65 9.43 -9.44
N CYS A 98 24.33 9.34 -9.51
CA CYS A 98 23.55 10.31 -10.25
C CYS A 98 23.42 11.60 -9.43
N TYR A 99 24.31 12.56 -9.66
CA TYR A 99 24.39 13.81 -8.89
C TYR A 99 23.11 14.63 -8.94
N SER A 100 22.42 14.65 -10.09
CA SER A 100 21.15 15.36 -10.23
C SER A 100 19.95 14.63 -9.65
N LYS A 101 20.15 13.36 -9.18
CA LYS A 101 19.06 12.49 -8.73
C LYS A 101 17.98 12.21 -9.78
N ALA A 102 18.31 12.42 -11.07
CA ALA A 102 17.44 11.99 -12.17
C ALA A 102 17.19 10.47 -12.16
N LEU A 103 18.20 9.70 -11.75
CA LEU A 103 18.11 8.25 -11.50
C LEU A 103 18.21 8.00 -10.00
N THR A 104 17.25 7.30 -9.45
CA THR A 104 17.24 6.85 -8.05
C THR A 104 16.73 5.41 -7.99
N THR A 105 17.06 4.71 -6.92
CA THR A 105 16.52 3.37 -6.66
C THR A 105 15.47 3.43 -5.56
N VAL A 106 14.45 2.58 -5.66
CA VAL A 106 13.40 2.40 -4.66
C VAL A 106 13.31 0.93 -4.31
N GLY A 107 13.24 0.67 -3.02
CA GLY A 107 13.21 -0.68 -2.47
C GLY A 107 14.59 -1.24 -2.12
N ARG A 108 14.57 -2.21 -1.24
CA ARG A 108 15.73 -2.95 -0.75
C ARG A 108 15.33 -4.30 -0.16
N ASN A 109 16.31 -5.18 -0.03
CA ASN A 109 16.19 -6.30 0.89
C ASN A 109 16.37 -5.76 2.32
N ALA A 110 15.58 -6.28 3.24
CA ALA A 110 15.76 -6.02 4.66
C ALA A 110 15.51 -7.31 5.46
N THR A 111 16.30 -7.55 6.48
CA THR A 111 16.01 -8.58 7.47
C THR A 111 14.91 -8.10 8.41
N ALA A 112 14.21 -9.03 9.05
CA ALA A 112 13.21 -8.68 10.06
C ALA A 112 13.86 -7.90 11.22
N GLU A 113 15.10 -8.23 11.60
CA GLU A 113 15.86 -7.52 12.63
C GLU A 113 16.13 -6.07 12.25
N GLU A 114 16.60 -5.81 11.02
CA GLU A 114 16.84 -4.44 10.52
C GLU A 114 15.56 -3.59 10.52
N VAL A 115 14.42 -4.18 10.13
CA VAL A 115 13.13 -3.47 10.18
C VAL A 115 12.73 -3.14 11.61
N ILE A 116 12.87 -4.09 12.52
CA ILE A 116 12.53 -3.86 13.92
C ILE A 116 13.45 -2.82 14.56
N GLU A 117 14.75 -2.85 14.30
CA GLU A 117 15.68 -1.83 14.79
C GLU A 117 15.33 -0.43 14.28
N GLU A 118 14.88 -0.34 13.03
CA GLU A 118 14.47 0.94 12.44
C GLU A 118 13.18 1.47 13.05
N VAL A 119 12.14 0.66 13.18
CA VAL A 119 10.84 1.09 13.73
C VAL A 119 10.88 1.37 15.23
N MET A 120 11.78 0.71 15.97
CA MET A 120 11.98 0.98 17.42
C MET A 120 12.54 2.38 17.73
N ARG A 121 13.02 3.10 16.73
CA ARG A 121 13.44 4.51 16.94
C ARG A 121 12.27 5.42 17.32
N ASP A 122 11.05 5.00 16.99
CA ASP A 122 9.82 5.75 17.26
C ASP A 122 9.06 5.21 18.49
N GLU A 123 9.64 4.32 19.30
CA GLU A 123 9.00 3.66 20.45
C GLU A 123 8.29 4.66 21.39
N MET A 124 8.95 5.77 21.73
CA MET A 124 8.37 6.81 22.59
C MET A 124 7.06 7.41 22.05
N PHE A 125 6.92 7.47 20.71
CA PHE A 125 5.69 7.96 20.08
C PHE A 125 4.59 6.91 20.14
N TYR A 126 4.93 5.62 20.05
CA TYR A 126 3.94 4.53 20.18
C TYR A 126 3.34 4.53 21.58
N GLU A 127 4.19 4.63 22.63
CA GLU A 127 3.75 4.65 24.02
C GLU A 127 2.83 5.83 24.33
N THR A 128 3.17 7.02 23.82
CA THR A 128 2.42 8.25 24.11
C THR A 128 1.13 8.41 23.34
N SER A 129 1.04 7.84 22.12
CA SER A 129 -0.11 8.01 21.23
C SER A 129 -1.03 6.78 21.15
N GLY A 130 -0.62 5.64 21.70
CA GLY A 130 -1.28 4.35 21.46
C GLY A 130 -1.06 3.83 20.01
N GLY A 131 -0.01 4.31 19.34
CA GLY A 131 0.37 3.91 18.00
C GLY A 131 1.18 2.61 17.94
N GLY A 132 1.96 2.43 16.89
CA GLY A 132 2.78 1.22 16.71
C GLY A 132 3.28 1.04 15.29
N ILE A 133 3.37 -0.22 14.84
CA ILE A 133 3.78 -0.55 13.48
C ILE A 133 2.58 -0.92 12.61
N THR A 134 2.61 -0.52 11.33
CA THR A 134 1.70 -1.00 10.29
C THR A 134 2.50 -1.67 9.18
N LEU A 135 2.17 -2.90 8.83
CA LEU A 135 2.71 -3.60 7.66
C LEU A 135 1.72 -3.39 6.51
N SER A 136 2.18 -2.74 5.44
CA SER A 136 1.38 -2.29 4.29
C SER A 136 2.20 -2.43 2.99
N GLY A 137 1.90 -1.67 1.95
CA GLY A 137 2.68 -1.57 0.71
C GLY A 137 1.94 -2.04 -0.51
N GLY A 138 2.32 -3.21 -1.07
CA GLY A 138 1.54 -3.95 -2.04
C GLY A 138 0.50 -4.82 -1.34
N GLU A 139 0.76 -6.13 -1.28
CA GLU A 139 0.01 -7.06 -0.43
C GLU A 139 1.01 -7.79 0.49
N PRO A 140 1.04 -7.47 1.78
CA PRO A 140 2.01 -8.04 2.72
C PRO A 140 1.94 -9.58 2.80
N MET A 141 0.77 -10.16 2.60
CA MET A 141 0.59 -11.62 2.62
C MET A 141 1.36 -12.36 1.51
N LEU A 142 1.83 -11.68 0.47
CA LEU A 142 2.73 -12.27 -0.52
C LEU A 142 4.14 -12.55 0.04
N GLN A 143 4.51 -11.90 1.14
CA GLN A 143 5.77 -12.12 1.85
C GLN A 143 5.51 -12.69 3.25
N ARG A 144 4.65 -13.68 3.34
CA ARG A 144 4.05 -14.21 4.56
C ARG A 144 5.06 -14.53 5.67
N GLU A 145 6.16 -15.20 5.37
CA GLU A 145 7.14 -15.59 6.39
C GLU A 145 7.89 -14.39 6.98
N PHE A 146 8.21 -13.41 6.14
CA PHE A 146 8.79 -12.15 6.59
C PHE A 146 7.78 -11.35 7.44
N LEU A 147 6.55 -11.18 6.93
CA LEU A 147 5.45 -10.53 7.64
C LEU A 147 5.24 -11.14 9.02
N LYS A 148 5.10 -12.47 9.10
CA LYS A 148 4.93 -13.22 10.35
C LYS A 148 6.06 -12.95 11.34
N THR A 149 7.31 -12.94 10.85
CA THR A 149 8.48 -12.71 11.70
C THR A 149 8.49 -11.28 12.26
N VAL A 150 8.26 -10.27 11.41
CA VAL A 150 8.23 -8.86 11.86
C VAL A 150 7.09 -8.62 12.86
N LEU A 151 5.89 -9.11 12.60
CA LEU A 151 4.74 -8.97 13.51
C LEU A 151 5.03 -9.60 14.87
N ALA A 152 5.54 -10.82 14.90
CA ALA A 152 5.83 -11.49 16.16
C ALA A 152 6.95 -10.81 16.95
N MET A 153 8.02 -10.36 16.29
CA MET A 153 9.10 -9.59 16.94
C MET A 153 8.59 -8.24 17.47
N SER A 154 7.61 -7.63 16.82
CA SER A 154 6.93 -6.41 17.31
C SER A 154 6.12 -6.71 18.57
N LYS A 155 5.35 -7.81 18.58
CA LYS A 155 4.58 -8.24 19.75
C LYS A 155 5.48 -8.58 20.94
N GLU A 156 6.62 -9.22 20.74
CA GLU A 156 7.61 -9.51 21.79
C GLU A 156 8.13 -8.23 22.46
N ARG A 157 8.09 -7.09 21.76
CA ARG A 157 8.47 -5.76 22.27
C ARG A 157 7.29 -4.93 22.80
N GLY A 158 6.08 -5.52 22.83
CA GLY A 158 4.89 -4.82 23.28
C GLY A 158 4.35 -3.76 22.33
N ILE A 159 4.81 -3.75 21.06
CA ILE A 159 4.35 -2.79 20.05
C ILE A 159 2.99 -3.23 19.51
N HIS A 160 2.05 -2.29 19.42
CA HIS A 160 0.77 -2.50 18.75
C HIS A 160 0.98 -2.70 17.24
N THR A 161 0.40 -3.76 16.68
CA THR A 161 0.59 -4.17 15.29
C THR A 161 -0.68 -4.00 14.47
N ALA A 162 -0.55 -3.42 13.29
CA ALA A 162 -1.61 -3.38 12.28
C ALA A 162 -1.14 -4.04 10.97
N LEU A 163 -2.07 -4.70 10.30
CA LEU A 163 -1.87 -5.28 8.98
C LEU A 163 -2.87 -4.67 8.00
N GLU A 164 -2.35 -3.91 7.04
CA GLU A 164 -3.12 -3.41 5.91
C GLU A 164 -3.07 -4.41 4.76
N THR A 165 -4.24 -4.85 4.29
CA THR A 165 -4.37 -5.92 3.31
C THR A 165 -5.56 -5.72 2.39
N ASN A 166 -5.41 -6.15 1.13
CA ASN A 166 -6.52 -6.20 0.18
C ASN A 166 -7.43 -7.43 0.36
N ALA A 167 -7.05 -8.36 1.23
CA ALA A 167 -7.78 -9.58 1.59
C ALA A 167 -8.16 -10.52 0.41
N VAL A 168 -7.48 -10.41 -0.74
CA VAL A 168 -7.69 -11.30 -1.89
C VAL A 168 -6.73 -12.49 -1.82
N TYR A 169 -6.95 -13.35 -0.82
CA TYR A 169 -6.21 -14.60 -0.59
C TYR A 169 -7.05 -15.59 0.23
N ASN A 170 -6.63 -16.86 0.26
CA ASN A 170 -7.27 -17.87 1.10
C ASN A 170 -7.03 -17.54 2.58
N PHE A 171 -8.10 -17.49 3.38
CA PHE A 171 -8.07 -17.18 4.81
C PHE A 171 -7.08 -18.03 5.62
N ALA A 172 -6.92 -19.30 5.27
CA ALA A 172 -6.00 -20.20 5.95
C ALA A 172 -4.52 -19.74 5.91
N LEU A 173 -4.18 -18.84 4.99
CA LEU A 173 -2.84 -18.22 4.96
C LEU A 173 -2.61 -17.26 6.13
N LEU A 174 -3.66 -16.79 6.82
CA LEU A 174 -3.54 -15.97 8.02
C LEU A 174 -3.10 -16.76 9.26
N ASP A 175 -3.21 -18.09 9.25
CA ASP A 175 -2.79 -18.91 10.39
C ASP A 175 -1.30 -18.70 10.69
N GLY A 176 -0.99 -18.38 11.94
CA GLY A 176 0.36 -17.99 12.38
C GLY A 176 0.73 -16.53 12.09
N VAL A 177 -0.13 -15.76 11.40
CA VAL A 177 0.01 -14.30 11.20
C VAL A 177 -0.95 -13.56 12.12
N LYS A 178 -2.24 -13.93 12.09
CA LYS A 178 -3.35 -13.23 12.78
C LYS A 178 -3.17 -13.15 14.30
N GLU A 179 -2.49 -14.10 14.91
CA GLU A 179 -2.23 -14.13 16.36
C GLU A 179 -1.31 -12.97 16.81
N ASN A 180 -0.60 -12.36 15.87
CA ASN A 180 0.31 -11.25 16.10
C ASN A 180 -0.20 -9.93 15.48
N VAL A 181 -1.49 -9.85 15.13
CA VAL A 181 -2.12 -8.64 14.58
C VAL A 181 -3.17 -8.13 15.56
N ASP A 182 -3.00 -6.89 16.04
CA ASP A 182 -3.97 -6.23 16.91
C ASP A 182 -5.11 -5.58 16.13
N LEU A 183 -4.84 -5.14 14.89
CA LEU A 183 -5.80 -4.46 14.03
C LEU A 183 -5.59 -4.83 12.55
N PHE A 184 -6.61 -5.29 11.90
CA PHE A 184 -6.66 -5.44 10.44
C PHE A 184 -7.23 -4.18 9.80
N LEU A 185 -6.49 -3.60 8.84
CA LEU A 185 -6.94 -2.54 7.95
C LEU A 185 -7.28 -3.20 6.62
N VAL A 186 -8.56 -3.46 6.38
CA VAL A 186 -9.00 -4.27 5.22
C VAL A 186 -9.57 -3.36 4.13
N ASP A 187 -8.96 -3.40 2.97
CA ASP A 187 -9.45 -2.67 1.81
C ASP A 187 -10.76 -3.24 1.24
N PHE A 188 -11.80 -2.43 1.18
CA PHE A 188 -13.05 -2.74 0.47
C PHE A 188 -13.26 -1.76 -0.67
N LYS A 189 -12.87 -2.18 -1.87
CA LYS A 189 -12.68 -1.28 -3.02
C LYS A 189 -13.91 -1.12 -3.91
N ALA A 190 -14.81 -2.09 -3.95
CA ALA A 190 -16.11 -2.01 -4.63
C ALA A 190 -17.05 -3.13 -4.18
N THR A 191 -18.36 -2.87 -4.20
CA THR A 191 -19.42 -3.83 -3.84
C THR A 191 -19.74 -4.76 -4.99
N ASP A 192 -19.93 -4.21 -6.19
CA ASP A 192 -20.20 -4.98 -7.40
C ASP A 192 -18.94 -5.77 -7.81
N PRO A 193 -19.02 -7.12 -7.97
CA PRO A 193 -17.87 -7.95 -8.28
C PRO A 193 -17.26 -7.67 -9.65
N ASP A 194 -18.07 -7.29 -10.65
CA ASP A 194 -17.57 -6.95 -11.98
C ASP A 194 -16.87 -5.59 -11.96
N ALA A 195 -17.40 -4.62 -11.23
CA ALA A 195 -16.73 -3.35 -11.00
C ALA A 195 -15.42 -3.56 -10.25
N HIS A 196 -15.40 -4.37 -9.17
CA HIS A 196 -14.18 -4.69 -8.45
C HIS A 196 -13.14 -5.30 -9.37
N LYS A 197 -13.52 -6.28 -10.18
CA LYS A 197 -12.62 -6.94 -11.16
C LYS A 197 -12.10 -5.96 -12.21
N ARG A 198 -12.96 -5.13 -12.76
CA ARG A 198 -12.58 -4.09 -13.73
C ARG A 198 -11.57 -3.10 -13.14
N LEU A 199 -11.77 -2.72 -11.90
CA LEU A 199 -11.01 -1.66 -11.22
C LEU A 199 -9.71 -2.17 -10.61
N THR A 200 -9.62 -3.46 -10.25
CA THR A 200 -8.50 -3.99 -9.45
C THR A 200 -7.83 -5.25 -10.03
N GLY A 201 -8.47 -5.89 -11.00
CA GLY A 201 -7.99 -7.13 -11.63
C GLY A 201 -8.54 -8.42 -10.99
N ALA A 202 -9.22 -8.36 -9.84
CA ALA A 202 -9.87 -9.50 -9.18
C ALA A 202 -11.29 -9.15 -8.73
N ASP A 203 -12.18 -10.12 -8.58
CA ASP A 203 -13.48 -9.91 -7.93
C ASP A 203 -13.33 -9.80 -6.41
N ASN A 204 -14.42 -9.42 -5.71
CA ASN A 204 -14.43 -9.16 -4.27
C ASN A 204 -14.89 -10.36 -3.42
N THR A 205 -15.09 -11.54 -3.99
CA THR A 205 -15.62 -12.71 -3.28
C THR A 205 -14.77 -13.05 -2.06
N LEU A 206 -13.44 -13.17 -2.24
CA LEU A 206 -12.53 -13.47 -1.12
C LEU A 206 -12.49 -12.34 -0.08
N VAL A 207 -12.63 -11.08 -0.50
CA VAL A 207 -12.66 -9.94 0.43
C VAL A 207 -13.84 -10.07 1.40
N LEU A 208 -15.05 -10.30 0.85
CA LEU A 208 -16.27 -10.45 1.65
C LEU A 208 -16.23 -11.70 2.55
N GLU A 209 -15.73 -12.83 2.03
CA GLU A 209 -15.54 -14.04 2.80
C GLU A 209 -14.54 -13.82 3.95
N ASN A 210 -13.43 -13.14 3.70
CA ASN A 210 -12.41 -12.88 4.70
C ASN A 210 -12.87 -11.87 5.75
N LEU A 211 -13.60 -10.81 5.37
CA LEU A 211 -14.24 -9.91 6.34
C LEU A 211 -15.17 -10.69 7.29
N LYS A 212 -16.01 -11.57 6.74
CA LYS A 212 -16.88 -12.42 7.57
C LYS A 212 -16.09 -13.29 8.53
N LYS A 213 -15.04 -13.97 8.07
CA LYS A 213 -14.20 -14.85 8.89
C LYS A 213 -13.44 -14.10 9.97
N LEU A 214 -12.92 -12.89 9.66
CA LEU A 214 -12.30 -12.00 10.65
C LEU A 214 -13.30 -11.62 11.75
N HIS A 215 -14.56 -11.34 11.38
CA HIS A 215 -15.62 -11.09 12.33
C HIS A 215 -15.93 -12.32 13.18
N ASP A 216 -16.13 -13.48 12.55
CA ASP A 216 -16.48 -14.74 13.24
C ASP A 216 -15.40 -15.17 14.26
N GLU A 217 -14.12 -14.83 13.99
CA GLU A 217 -12.99 -15.06 14.92
C GLU A 217 -12.80 -13.94 15.96
N GLY A 218 -13.63 -12.90 15.94
CA GLY A 218 -13.59 -11.80 16.91
C GLY A 218 -12.39 -10.85 16.74
N LEU A 219 -11.76 -10.82 15.56
CA LEU A 219 -10.60 -9.98 15.28
C LEU A 219 -11.02 -8.52 15.04
N ASN A 220 -10.18 -7.58 15.45
CA ASN A 220 -10.45 -6.15 15.26
C ASN A 220 -10.18 -5.77 13.80
N VAL A 221 -11.13 -5.09 13.19
CA VAL A 221 -11.04 -4.65 11.79
C VAL A 221 -11.48 -3.19 11.66
N LEU A 222 -10.73 -2.43 10.85
CA LEU A 222 -11.16 -1.18 10.26
C LEU A 222 -11.24 -1.39 8.74
N ILE A 223 -12.43 -1.18 8.16
CA ILE A 223 -12.61 -1.29 6.71
C ILE A 223 -12.07 -0.01 6.07
N ARG A 224 -11.18 -0.13 5.09
CA ARG A 224 -10.65 1.00 4.31
C ARG A 224 -11.30 1.02 2.94
N CYS A 225 -11.96 2.12 2.61
CA CYS A 225 -12.76 2.27 1.41
C CYS A 225 -12.17 3.36 0.50
N PRO A 226 -11.25 3.04 -0.41
CA PRO A 226 -10.83 3.98 -1.45
C PRO A 226 -12.02 4.36 -2.33
N ILE A 227 -12.38 5.65 -2.35
CA ILE A 227 -13.50 6.15 -3.16
C ILE A 227 -12.97 6.97 -4.33
N VAL A 228 -13.36 6.56 -5.53
CA VAL A 228 -12.94 7.16 -6.80
C VAL A 228 -14.18 7.69 -7.53
N LEU A 229 -14.20 9.00 -7.74
CA LEU A 229 -15.34 9.71 -8.35
C LEU A 229 -15.72 9.11 -9.71
N GLY A 230 -17.01 8.78 -9.88
CA GLY A 230 -17.56 8.17 -11.09
C GLY A 230 -17.20 6.70 -11.30
N GLN A 231 -16.52 6.05 -10.34
CA GLN A 231 -16.13 4.64 -10.47
C GLN A 231 -16.82 3.73 -9.45
N ASN A 232 -16.72 4.04 -8.17
CA ASN A 232 -17.28 3.26 -7.07
C ASN A 232 -18.05 4.12 -6.05
N ASP A 233 -18.20 5.41 -6.28
CA ASP A 233 -18.98 6.36 -5.46
C ASP A 233 -20.50 6.19 -5.67
N THR A 234 -20.99 4.96 -5.61
CA THR A 234 -22.38 4.60 -5.86
C THR A 234 -23.18 4.43 -4.56
N GLN A 235 -24.50 4.68 -4.62
CA GLN A 235 -25.40 4.47 -3.48
C GLN A 235 -25.35 3.02 -2.97
N GLU A 236 -25.20 2.05 -3.88
CA GLU A 236 -25.07 0.63 -3.55
C GLU A 236 -23.79 0.36 -2.75
N HIS A 237 -22.65 0.96 -3.16
CA HIS A 237 -21.38 0.77 -2.47
C HIS A 237 -21.43 1.40 -1.06
N PHE A 238 -21.95 2.61 -0.92
CA PHE A 238 -22.11 3.28 0.37
C PHE A 238 -23.06 2.53 1.30
N LYS A 239 -24.15 2.00 0.77
CA LYS A 239 -25.09 1.17 1.53
C LYS A 239 -24.40 -0.12 2.03
N LYS A 240 -23.60 -0.78 1.17
CA LYS A 240 -22.89 -2.00 1.55
C LYS A 240 -21.81 -1.73 2.62
N ILE A 241 -21.08 -0.62 2.54
CA ILE A 241 -20.15 -0.19 3.59
C ILE A 241 -20.89 -0.03 4.93
N ALA A 242 -22.06 0.65 4.92
CA ALA A 242 -22.88 0.81 6.11
C ALA A 242 -23.34 -0.54 6.67
N GLU A 243 -23.87 -1.43 5.82
CA GLU A 243 -24.29 -2.77 6.20
C GLU A 243 -23.18 -3.58 6.88
N LEU A 244 -21.98 -3.62 6.30
CA LEU A 244 -20.83 -4.35 6.86
C LEU A 244 -20.46 -3.82 8.25
N THR A 245 -20.47 -2.50 8.44
CA THR A 245 -20.14 -1.92 9.75
C THR A 245 -21.24 -2.13 10.80
N CYS A 246 -22.50 -2.28 10.39
CA CYS A 246 -23.60 -2.59 11.30
C CYS A 246 -23.65 -4.08 11.66
N GLU A 247 -23.46 -4.95 10.67
CA GLU A 247 -23.50 -6.40 10.83
C GLU A 247 -22.35 -6.91 11.69
N TYR A 248 -21.14 -6.39 11.49
CA TYR A 248 -19.93 -6.84 12.15
C TYR A 248 -19.60 -5.96 13.37
N SER A 249 -20.13 -6.35 14.53
CA SER A 249 -20.10 -5.54 15.76
C SER A 249 -18.71 -5.29 16.34
N ASN A 250 -17.74 -6.19 16.09
CA ASN A 250 -16.35 -6.06 16.53
C ASN A 250 -15.50 -5.20 15.59
N PHE A 251 -16.06 -4.76 14.46
CA PHE A 251 -15.33 -3.82 13.58
C PHE A 251 -15.37 -2.41 14.16
N MET A 252 -14.26 -1.70 14.08
CA MET A 252 -14.17 -0.31 14.51
C MET A 252 -15.09 0.62 13.69
N GLY A 253 -15.32 0.27 12.43
CA GLY A 253 -16.11 1.02 11.47
C GLY A 253 -15.47 0.96 10.08
N ALA A 254 -15.75 1.95 9.25
CA ALA A 254 -15.09 2.13 7.97
C ALA A 254 -14.46 3.53 7.87
N GLU A 255 -13.44 3.64 7.03
CA GLU A 255 -12.77 4.88 6.65
C GLU A 255 -12.92 5.09 5.15
N LEU A 256 -13.53 6.20 4.73
CA LEU A 256 -13.57 6.59 3.33
C LEU A 256 -12.27 7.31 2.97
N LEU A 257 -11.60 6.86 1.93
CA LEU A 257 -10.32 7.38 1.46
C LEU A 257 -10.52 8.01 0.07
N PRO A 258 -10.66 9.34 -0.01
CA PRO A 258 -10.81 10.01 -1.30
C PRO A 258 -9.60 9.80 -2.21
N TYR A 259 -9.86 9.57 -3.50
CA TYR A 259 -8.80 9.44 -4.50
C TYR A 259 -7.97 10.72 -4.63
N HIS A 260 -6.66 10.54 -4.81
CA HIS A 260 -5.71 11.60 -5.16
C HIS A 260 -4.70 11.11 -6.23
N ARG A 261 -4.09 12.05 -6.99
CA ARG A 261 -3.26 11.75 -8.17
C ARG A 261 -1.78 11.41 -7.88
N LEU A 262 -1.41 11.16 -6.62
CA LEU A 262 0.01 10.94 -6.27
C LEU A 262 0.64 9.71 -6.96
N GLY A 263 -0.15 8.69 -7.28
CA GLY A 263 0.33 7.49 -7.99
C GLY A 263 0.70 7.73 -9.45
N VAL A 264 0.02 8.65 -10.14
CA VAL A 264 0.16 8.87 -11.59
C VAL A 264 1.61 9.24 -11.97
N SER A 265 2.21 10.17 -11.24
CA SER A 265 3.59 10.59 -11.52
C SER A 265 4.62 9.47 -11.30
N LYS A 266 4.33 8.54 -10.40
CA LYS A 266 5.20 7.41 -10.08
C LYS A 266 5.21 6.37 -11.21
N ILE A 267 4.06 6.09 -11.85
CA ILE A 267 3.96 5.12 -12.95
C ILE A 267 4.93 5.49 -14.08
N ASN A 268 4.94 6.74 -14.50
CA ASN A 268 5.86 7.24 -15.53
C ASN A 268 7.33 7.11 -15.10
N ARG A 269 7.64 7.45 -13.84
CA ARG A 269 9.01 7.41 -13.30
C ARG A 269 9.59 6.00 -13.23
N PHE A 270 8.74 4.99 -13.02
CA PHE A 270 9.14 3.59 -12.95
C PHE A 270 9.01 2.86 -14.29
N GLY A 271 8.55 3.54 -15.34
CA GLY A 271 8.37 2.96 -16.68
C GLY A 271 7.35 1.82 -16.69
N LEU A 272 6.29 1.93 -15.89
CA LEU A 272 5.24 0.91 -15.74
C LEU A 272 4.04 1.17 -16.66
N THR A 273 4.11 2.13 -17.56
CA THR A 273 3.00 2.58 -18.42
C THR A 273 2.41 1.46 -19.28
N ASP A 274 3.24 0.54 -19.74
CA ASP A 274 2.82 -0.56 -20.63
C ASP A 274 2.45 -1.84 -19.85
N ASP A 275 3.00 -1.99 -18.64
CA ASP A 275 2.90 -3.22 -17.85
C ASP A 275 1.79 -3.17 -16.79
N VAL A 276 1.34 -1.97 -16.41
CA VAL A 276 0.40 -1.76 -15.32
C VAL A 276 -0.80 -0.95 -15.79
N PRO A 277 -2.03 -1.52 -15.74
CA PRO A 277 -3.25 -0.76 -15.98
C PRO A 277 -3.29 0.43 -15.00
N HIS A 278 -3.50 1.60 -15.52
CA HIS A 278 -3.67 2.80 -14.69
C HIS A 278 -4.66 3.76 -15.38
N ALA A 279 -5.32 4.57 -14.56
CA ALA A 279 -6.18 5.62 -15.04
C ALA A 279 -6.02 6.85 -14.15
N GLU A 280 -6.21 8.00 -14.76
CA GLU A 280 -6.31 9.27 -14.06
C GLU A 280 -7.77 9.62 -13.88
N PHE A 281 -8.16 9.89 -12.64
CA PHE A 281 -9.52 10.24 -12.28
C PHE A 281 -9.60 11.67 -11.74
N ASP A 282 -10.78 12.20 -11.66
CA ASP A 282 -11.02 13.49 -11.04
C ASP A 282 -10.87 13.40 -9.51
N ILE A 283 -10.28 14.46 -8.94
CA ILE A 283 -10.17 14.60 -7.48
C ILE A 283 -11.50 15.12 -6.97
N PRO A 284 -12.10 14.50 -5.94
CA PRO A 284 -13.34 14.99 -5.36
C PRO A 284 -13.13 16.36 -4.70
N THR A 285 -14.21 17.14 -4.62
CA THR A 285 -14.23 18.36 -3.81
C THR A 285 -14.54 18.00 -2.36
N ARG A 286 -14.23 18.90 -1.42
CA ARG A 286 -14.60 18.71 0.00
C ARG A 286 -16.12 18.51 0.18
N GLU A 287 -16.94 19.20 -0.60
CA GLU A 287 -18.41 19.02 -0.58
C GLU A 287 -18.81 17.61 -1.02
N THR A 288 -18.13 17.06 -2.04
CA THR A 288 -18.34 15.68 -2.50
C THR A 288 -17.93 14.68 -1.43
N GLU A 289 -16.78 14.87 -0.79
CA GLU A 289 -16.29 14.01 0.31
C GLU A 289 -17.27 14.02 1.49
N GLN A 290 -17.75 15.21 1.89
CA GLN A 290 -18.75 15.34 2.96
C GLN A 290 -20.06 14.63 2.57
N HIS A 291 -20.52 14.79 1.33
CA HIS A 291 -21.70 14.09 0.84
C HIS A 291 -21.57 12.56 0.92
N TRP A 292 -20.42 12.00 0.63
CA TRP A 292 -20.15 10.56 0.78
C TRP A 292 -20.25 10.12 2.24
N ILE A 293 -19.62 10.87 3.15
CA ILE A 293 -19.68 10.63 4.60
C ILE A 293 -21.14 10.64 5.08
N ASP A 294 -21.89 11.69 4.72
CA ASP A 294 -23.30 11.85 5.10
C ASP A 294 -24.17 10.72 4.54
N THR A 295 -23.88 10.26 3.32
CA THR A 295 -24.59 9.16 2.68
C THR A 295 -24.40 7.85 3.43
N VAL A 296 -23.16 7.47 3.77
CA VAL A 296 -22.90 6.24 4.55
C VAL A 296 -23.52 6.33 5.95
N ARG A 297 -23.39 7.48 6.61
CA ARG A 297 -24.03 7.73 7.92
C ARG A 297 -25.55 7.67 7.83
N GLY A 298 -26.13 8.18 6.74
CA GLY A 298 -27.58 8.13 6.48
C GLY A 298 -28.12 6.70 6.33
N PHE A 299 -27.30 5.75 5.89
CA PHE A 299 -27.60 4.31 5.92
C PHE A 299 -27.31 3.64 7.27
N GLY A 300 -26.89 4.40 8.30
CA GLY A 300 -26.57 3.90 9.64
C GLY A 300 -25.15 3.39 9.79
N GLY A 301 -24.28 3.58 8.80
CA GLY A 301 -22.89 3.11 8.83
C GLY A 301 -22.03 3.83 9.88
N ARG A 302 -21.11 3.08 10.49
CA ARG A 302 -20.14 3.61 11.44
C ARG A 302 -18.87 4.00 10.69
N LEU A 303 -18.60 5.29 10.61
CA LEU A 303 -17.38 5.85 10.02
C LEU A 303 -16.45 6.40 11.10
N VAL A 304 -15.15 6.24 10.89
CA VAL A 304 -14.10 6.87 11.70
C VAL A 304 -13.65 8.22 11.11
N ASN A 305 -14.09 8.56 9.89
CA ASN A 305 -13.84 9.88 9.31
C ASN A 305 -14.45 10.98 10.16
N GLU A 306 -13.69 12.06 10.38
CA GLU A 306 -14.22 13.34 10.85
C GLU A 306 -14.94 14.06 9.72
N ASP A 307 -15.78 15.05 10.07
CA ASP A 307 -16.43 15.88 9.07
C ASP A 307 -15.40 16.74 8.33
N VAL A 308 -15.60 16.89 7.02
CA VAL A 308 -14.72 17.70 6.17
C VAL A 308 -15.08 19.18 6.37
N ILE A 309 -14.22 19.94 7.07
CA ILE A 309 -14.43 21.37 7.39
C ILE A 309 -13.90 22.27 6.28
#